data_d3998d42ebfabd6e1a7c830e048ff436
#
_entry.id   d3998d42ebfabd6e1a7c830e048ff436
#
_cell.length_a   1.000
_cell.length_b   1.000
_cell.length_c   1.000
_cell.angle_alpha   90.00
_cell.angle_beta   90.00
_cell.angle_gamma   90.00
#
_symmetry.space_group_name_H-M   'P 1'
#
loop_
_entity.id
_entity.type
_entity.pdbx_description
1 polymer ?
#
loop_
_entity_poly.entity_id
_entity_poly.type
_entity_poly.pdbx_seq_one_letter_code
_entity_poly.pdbx_strand_id
1 'polypeptide(L)'
;MNLIEHYVGGKIIPGSSDRKSKVFNPATGEQESEVRLASKSDLNNAVDVAKKAFETWSLMPALQRARVMFKFKELIEKNSDELTKLIVSEHGKVYEDAKGSLVRGLEVVEFACGIPNLLKGEFSENVGTSVDSWSMRQPLGVVAGITPFNFPAMVPMWMFPLAIACGNTFVLKPSEKDPSCPMRLAELLNDAGLPEGVFNIINGDKESVDAILENKDIKAVSFVGSTPIAKYIYENAAKNEKRVQALGGAKNHLVVMPDCDLDGAVNGLMGAAYGSAGERCMAQSVALAVGDIGDELVSRLSKKVEALKVGPGMDKSSEMGPLVTKDHLEKVKGYVDLGVQEGAKLLVDGRNLNLQGYEKGFYIGGCLFDHVNKDMRIYKEEIFGPVLSVLRVKTFEDAVKLINDHEYGNGVSIYTRDGDAGRTFANKIQVGMVGINVPIPVPMAFHSFGGWKRSLFGDSGMHGMEGIKFYTKLKTITSRWPSGIRSNAEFIMPTMK
;
A
#
# COMPACT_ATOMS: atom_id res chain seq x y z
N MET A 1 -30.45 3.15 -7.97
CA MET A 1 -29.15 2.77 -7.37
C MET A 1 -28.12 2.83 -8.49
N ASN A 2 -26.99 3.50 -8.29
CA ASN A 2 -25.95 3.65 -9.32
C ASN A 2 -25.19 2.32 -9.48
N LEU A 3 -24.86 1.93 -10.72
CA LEU A 3 -24.03 0.77 -11.02
C LEU A 3 -22.68 1.26 -11.54
N ILE A 4 -21.61 0.94 -10.80
CA ILE A 4 -20.25 1.26 -11.18
C ILE A 4 -19.75 0.17 -12.12
N GLU A 5 -19.46 0.54 -13.34
CA GLU A 5 -18.97 -0.32 -14.42
C GLU A 5 -17.44 -0.30 -14.53
N HIS A 6 -16.86 -0.89 -15.56
CA HIS A 6 -15.42 -0.88 -15.83
C HIS A 6 -15.00 0.39 -16.57
N TYR A 7 -13.70 0.73 -16.50
CA TYR A 7 -13.10 1.82 -17.26
C TYR A 7 -12.02 1.25 -18.19
N VAL A 8 -12.30 1.20 -19.49
CA VAL A 8 -11.39 0.60 -20.47
C VAL A 8 -11.32 1.47 -21.72
N GLY A 9 -10.10 1.71 -22.21
CA GLY A 9 -9.90 2.48 -23.43
C GLY A 9 -10.38 3.94 -23.33
N GLY A 10 -10.19 4.56 -22.15
CA GLY A 10 -10.54 5.98 -21.93
C GLY A 10 -12.02 6.23 -21.62
N LYS A 11 -12.85 5.21 -21.44
CA LYS A 11 -14.30 5.34 -21.21
C LYS A 11 -14.87 4.27 -20.29
N ILE A 12 -16.02 4.57 -19.70
CA ILE A 12 -16.82 3.60 -18.96
C ILE A 12 -17.47 2.63 -19.95
N ILE A 13 -17.28 1.33 -19.70
CA ILE A 13 -17.89 0.26 -20.50
C ILE A 13 -18.67 -0.72 -19.61
N PRO A 14 -19.81 -1.24 -20.06
CA PRO A 14 -20.52 -2.28 -19.33
C PRO A 14 -19.71 -3.58 -19.31
N GLY A 15 -19.69 -4.26 -18.15
CA GLY A 15 -19.14 -5.60 -18.06
C GLY A 15 -20.07 -6.64 -18.68
N SER A 16 -19.50 -7.77 -19.12
CA SER A 16 -20.23 -8.90 -19.70
C SER A 16 -20.88 -9.82 -18.65
N SER A 17 -20.46 -9.72 -17.39
CA SER A 17 -20.95 -10.51 -16.26
C SER A 17 -22.14 -9.84 -15.59
N ASP A 18 -23.14 -10.62 -15.16
CA ASP A 18 -24.25 -10.12 -14.33
C ASP A 18 -23.91 -10.06 -12.83
N ARG A 19 -22.72 -10.53 -12.42
CA ARG A 19 -22.27 -10.52 -11.03
C ARG A 19 -21.99 -9.10 -10.56
N LYS A 20 -22.42 -8.81 -9.33
CA LYS A 20 -22.27 -7.49 -8.69
C LYS A 20 -21.87 -7.64 -7.24
N SER A 21 -21.26 -6.62 -6.69
CA SER A 21 -21.03 -6.43 -5.26
C SER A 21 -21.70 -5.14 -4.78
N LYS A 22 -22.14 -5.14 -3.53
CA LYS A 22 -22.74 -3.97 -2.89
C LYS A 22 -21.66 -3.03 -2.39
N VAL A 23 -21.88 -1.74 -2.58
CA VAL A 23 -21.04 -0.67 -2.03
C VAL A 23 -21.84 0.07 -0.96
N PHE A 24 -21.31 0.09 0.25
CA PHE A 24 -21.97 0.68 1.41
C PHE A 24 -21.31 1.99 1.81
N ASN A 25 -22.11 2.88 2.41
CA ASN A 25 -21.58 3.94 3.23
C ASN A 25 -21.41 3.38 4.67
N PRO A 26 -20.18 3.19 5.15
CA PRO A 26 -19.94 2.59 6.45
C PRO A 26 -20.49 3.40 7.62
N ALA A 27 -20.62 4.73 7.44
CA ALA A 27 -21.14 5.61 8.49
C ALA A 27 -22.64 5.41 8.74
N THR A 28 -23.41 5.15 7.69
CA THR A 28 -24.86 4.94 7.79
C THR A 28 -25.25 3.46 7.77
N GLY A 29 -24.37 2.59 7.25
CA GLY A 29 -24.65 1.19 6.99
C GLY A 29 -25.59 0.96 5.80
N GLU A 30 -25.88 2.00 5.01
CA GLU A 30 -26.76 1.94 3.85
C GLU A 30 -25.98 1.61 2.57
N GLN A 31 -26.61 0.82 1.70
CA GLN A 31 -26.07 0.54 0.38
C GLN A 31 -26.31 1.76 -0.53
N GLU A 32 -25.25 2.41 -1.02
CA GLU A 32 -25.34 3.58 -1.90
C GLU A 32 -25.24 3.22 -3.38
N SER A 33 -24.46 2.17 -3.72
CA SER A 33 -24.27 1.73 -5.10
C SER A 33 -24.02 0.22 -5.22
N GLU A 34 -23.87 -0.24 -6.44
CA GLU A 34 -23.38 -1.57 -6.79
C GLU A 34 -22.18 -1.42 -7.72
N VAL A 35 -21.28 -2.39 -7.68
CA VAL A 35 -20.14 -2.46 -8.62
C VAL A 35 -20.21 -3.77 -9.40
N ARG A 36 -19.98 -3.68 -10.72
CA ARG A 36 -19.91 -4.84 -11.61
C ARG A 36 -18.66 -5.66 -11.31
N LEU A 37 -18.80 -6.98 -11.21
CA LEU A 37 -17.68 -7.90 -11.06
C LEU A 37 -17.35 -8.51 -12.41
N ALA A 38 -16.17 -8.23 -12.92
CA ALA A 38 -15.73 -8.64 -14.25
C ALA A 38 -15.61 -10.16 -14.39
N SER A 39 -15.93 -10.62 -15.59
CA SER A 39 -15.58 -11.94 -16.07
C SER A 39 -14.14 -12.00 -16.60
N LYS A 40 -13.66 -13.21 -16.87
CA LYS A 40 -12.37 -13.42 -17.55
C LYS A 40 -12.32 -12.75 -18.94
N SER A 41 -13.47 -12.70 -19.65
CA SER A 41 -13.53 -12.02 -20.96
C SER A 41 -13.41 -10.52 -20.85
N ASP A 42 -13.98 -9.89 -19.82
CA ASP A 42 -13.82 -8.44 -19.58
C ASP A 42 -12.36 -8.08 -19.31
N LEU A 43 -11.66 -8.90 -18.50
CA LEU A 43 -10.23 -8.70 -18.26
C LEU A 43 -9.42 -8.85 -19.56
N ASN A 44 -9.66 -9.90 -20.34
CA ASN A 44 -8.94 -10.13 -21.59
C ASN A 44 -9.13 -8.96 -22.55
N ASN A 45 -10.33 -8.42 -22.68
CA ASN A 45 -10.59 -7.22 -23.47
C ASN A 45 -9.76 -6.01 -22.99
N ALA A 46 -9.70 -5.76 -21.68
CA ALA A 46 -8.90 -4.68 -21.13
C ALA A 46 -7.41 -4.86 -21.39
N VAL A 47 -6.91 -6.10 -21.32
CA VAL A 47 -5.51 -6.44 -21.64
C VAL A 47 -5.21 -6.24 -23.12
N ASP A 48 -6.11 -6.62 -24.02
CA ASP A 48 -5.94 -6.43 -25.47
C ASP A 48 -5.90 -4.93 -25.82
N VAL A 49 -6.78 -4.11 -25.21
CA VAL A 49 -6.76 -2.65 -25.34
C VAL A 49 -5.43 -2.07 -24.81
N ALA A 50 -5.00 -2.50 -23.63
CA ALA A 50 -3.72 -2.07 -23.04
C ALA A 50 -2.52 -2.46 -23.90
N LYS A 51 -2.52 -3.67 -24.49
CA LYS A 51 -1.48 -4.18 -25.36
C LYS A 51 -1.35 -3.33 -26.63
N LYS A 52 -2.47 -2.97 -27.26
CA LYS A 52 -2.49 -2.09 -28.41
C LYS A 52 -1.96 -0.69 -28.06
N ALA A 53 -2.37 -0.11 -26.94
CA ALA A 53 -1.87 1.18 -26.48
C ALA A 53 -0.36 1.16 -26.17
N PHE A 54 0.18 0.05 -25.70
CA PHE A 54 1.60 -0.11 -25.41
C PHE A 54 2.49 0.09 -26.66
N GLU A 55 2.04 -0.28 -27.85
CA GLU A 55 2.81 -0.13 -29.10
C GLU A 55 3.25 1.31 -29.36
N THR A 56 2.41 2.27 -29.00
CA THR A 56 2.72 3.70 -29.18
C THR A 56 3.24 4.35 -27.91
N TRP A 57 2.66 4.03 -26.76
CA TRP A 57 3.03 4.63 -25.49
C TRP A 57 4.47 4.31 -25.08
N SER A 58 4.95 3.11 -25.30
CA SER A 58 6.31 2.69 -24.95
C SER A 58 7.39 3.45 -25.75
N LEU A 59 7.04 3.95 -26.93
CA LEU A 59 7.92 4.75 -27.79
C LEU A 59 7.87 6.24 -27.50
N MET A 60 6.89 6.71 -26.72
CA MET A 60 6.78 8.11 -26.38
C MET A 60 7.97 8.56 -25.52
N PRO A 61 8.61 9.71 -25.85
CA PRO A 61 9.73 10.23 -25.06
C PRO A 61 9.36 10.39 -23.56
N ALA A 62 10.28 10.07 -22.67
CA ALA A 62 10.07 10.15 -21.22
C ALA A 62 9.58 11.54 -20.75
N LEU A 63 10.08 12.63 -21.38
CA LEU A 63 9.63 13.97 -21.06
C LEU A 63 8.14 14.20 -21.42
N GLN A 64 7.64 13.62 -22.49
CA GLN A 64 6.23 13.74 -22.86
C GLN A 64 5.35 12.95 -21.86
N ARG A 65 5.79 11.76 -21.46
CA ARG A 65 5.12 10.99 -20.39
C ARG A 65 5.11 11.74 -19.07
N ALA A 66 6.21 12.41 -18.71
CA ALA A 66 6.28 13.28 -17.53
C ALA A 66 5.27 14.43 -17.57
N ARG A 67 5.04 15.04 -18.73
CA ARG A 67 4.05 16.14 -18.88
C ARG A 67 2.63 15.68 -18.55
N VAL A 68 2.27 14.46 -18.90
CA VAL A 68 0.98 13.86 -18.49
C VAL A 68 0.92 13.73 -16.96
N MET A 69 2.00 13.27 -16.30
CA MET A 69 2.05 13.17 -14.84
C MET A 69 1.97 14.54 -14.16
N PHE A 70 2.63 15.58 -14.68
CA PHE A 70 2.50 16.95 -14.17
C PHE A 70 1.06 17.45 -14.25
N LYS A 71 0.39 17.23 -15.39
CA LYS A 71 -1.01 17.64 -15.55
C LYS A 71 -1.95 16.83 -14.66
N PHE A 72 -1.70 15.55 -14.49
CA PHE A 72 -2.45 14.68 -13.58
C PHE A 72 -2.33 15.15 -12.13
N LYS A 73 -1.10 15.48 -11.69
CA LYS A 73 -0.86 16.09 -10.37
C LYS A 73 -1.74 17.34 -10.16
N GLU A 74 -1.71 18.28 -11.08
CA GLU A 74 -2.51 19.51 -11.03
C GLU A 74 -4.01 19.21 -10.91
N LEU A 75 -4.51 18.21 -11.67
CA LEU A 75 -5.91 17.83 -11.65
C LEU A 75 -6.30 17.15 -10.32
N ILE A 76 -5.45 16.33 -9.72
CA ILE A 76 -5.69 15.76 -8.38
C ILE A 76 -5.78 16.88 -7.34
N GLU A 77 -4.85 17.84 -7.35
CA GLU A 77 -4.85 18.97 -6.43
C GLU A 77 -6.15 19.79 -6.54
N LYS A 78 -6.56 20.09 -7.75
CA LYS A 78 -7.80 20.83 -8.06
C LYS A 78 -9.06 20.09 -7.60
N ASN A 79 -9.07 18.75 -7.67
CA ASN A 79 -10.22 17.92 -7.32
C ASN A 79 -10.03 17.22 -5.95
N SER A 80 -9.10 17.71 -5.13
CA SER A 80 -8.75 17.07 -3.86
C SER A 80 -9.92 16.90 -2.90
N ASP A 81 -10.82 17.90 -2.79
CA ASP A 81 -12.00 17.84 -1.93
C ASP A 81 -13.00 16.77 -2.42
N GLU A 82 -13.26 16.70 -3.73
CA GLU A 82 -14.11 15.67 -4.34
C GLU A 82 -13.58 14.26 -4.07
N LEU A 83 -12.30 14.03 -4.36
CA LEU A 83 -11.63 12.73 -4.13
C LEU A 83 -11.65 12.33 -2.64
N THR A 84 -11.40 13.31 -1.75
CA THR A 84 -11.46 13.09 -0.31
C THR A 84 -12.86 12.66 0.14
N LYS A 85 -13.92 13.32 -0.35
CA LYS A 85 -15.31 12.96 -0.04
C LYS A 85 -15.69 11.58 -0.54
N LEU A 86 -15.24 11.18 -1.74
CA LEU A 86 -15.43 9.81 -2.24
C LEU A 86 -14.80 8.77 -1.31
N ILE A 87 -13.58 9.04 -0.83
CA ILE A 87 -12.92 8.14 0.14
C ILE A 87 -13.71 8.07 1.45
N VAL A 88 -14.16 9.21 1.99
CA VAL A 88 -14.95 9.24 3.23
C VAL A 88 -16.27 8.49 3.08
N SER A 89 -16.97 8.67 1.96
CA SER A 89 -18.27 8.03 1.69
C SER A 89 -18.18 6.50 1.67
N GLU A 90 -17.19 5.93 0.96
CA GLU A 90 -17.12 4.48 0.74
C GLU A 90 -16.24 3.75 1.77
N HIS A 91 -15.25 4.43 2.37
CA HIS A 91 -14.38 3.84 3.40
C HIS A 91 -14.82 4.17 4.84
N GLY A 92 -15.36 5.38 5.07
CA GLY A 92 -15.79 5.83 6.39
C GLY A 92 -14.74 6.57 7.23
N LYS A 93 -13.45 6.58 6.84
CA LYS A 93 -12.41 7.30 7.60
C LYS A 93 -12.68 8.80 7.68
N VAL A 94 -12.12 9.46 8.72
CA VAL A 94 -12.28 10.89 8.90
C VAL A 94 -11.68 11.69 7.75
N TYR A 95 -12.28 12.85 7.44
CA TYR A 95 -11.92 13.68 6.28
C TYR A 95 -10.42 14.01 6.22
N GLU A 96 -9.83 14.42 7.34
CA GLU A 96 -8.39 14.78 7.37
C GLU A 96 -7.47 13.58 7.11
N ASP A 97 -7.85 12.38 7.55
CA ASP A 97 -7.10 11.16 7.24
C ASP A 97 -7.24 10.75 5.76
N ALA A 98 -8.46 10.87 5.20
CA ALA A 98 -8.71 10.65 3.78
C ALA A 98 -7.89 11.62 2.91
N LYS A 99 -7.87 12.90 3.26
CA LYS A 99 -7.08 13.94 2.60
C LYS A 99 -5.58 13.68 2.72
N GLY A 100 -5.11 13.34 3.92
CA GLY A 100 -3.72 12.98 4.16
C GLY A 100 -3.27 11.78 3.32
N SER A 101 -4.13 10.76 3.18
CA SER A 101 -3.85 9.61 2.33
C SER A 101 -3.77 9.97 0.84
N LEU A 102 -4.63 10.87 0.37
CA LEU A 102 -4.57 11.38 -1.00
C LEU A 102 -3.25 12.11 -1.27
N VAL A 103 -2.81 12.98 -0.35
CA VAL A 103 -1.52 13.70 -0.44
C VAL A 103 -0.35 12.72 -0.53
N ARG A 104 -0.34 11.66 0.29
CA ARG A 104 0.71 10.63 0.24
C ARG A 104 0.75 9.86 -1.09
N GLY A 105 -0.39 9.65 -1.73
CA GLY A 105 -0.45 9.10 -3.09
C GLY A 105 0.06 10.10 -4.13
N LEU A 106 -0.30 11.37 -3.97
CA LEU A 106 0.13 12.46 -4.85
C LEU A 106 1.66 12.64 -4.89
N GLU A 107 2.35 12.46 -3.75
CA GLU A 107 3.81 12.49 -3.69
C GLU A 107 4.47 11.46 -4.63
N VAL A 108 3.84 10.30 -4.86
CA VAL A 108 4.36 9.31 -5.82
C VAL A 108 4.12 9.77 -7.27
N VAL A 109 3.02 10.45 -7.55
CA VAL A 109 2.80 11.12 -8.86
C VAL A 109 3.88 12.19 -9.09
N GLU A 110 4.22 12.99 -8.07
CA GLU A 110 5.33 13.97 -8.14
C GLU A 110 6.68 13.30 -8.43
N PHE A 111 6.96 12.19 -7.76
CA PHE A 111 8.18 11.41 -8.03
C PHE A 111 8.19 10.88 -9.48
N ALA A 112 7.04 10.44 -10.01
CA ALA A 112 6.91 10.00 -11.39
C ALA A 112 7.13 11.14 -12.42
N CYS A 113 6.87 12.39 -12.06
CA CYS A 113 7.21 13.55 -12.90
C CYS A 113 8.72 13.66 -13.19
N GLY A 114 9.56 13.12 -12.31
CA GLY A 114 11.02 13.04 -12.46
C GLY A 114 11.51 11.95 -13.41
N ILE A 115 10.63 11.22 -14.09
CA ILE A 115 10.97 10.02 -14.86
C ILE A 115 12.09 10.20 -15.88
N PRO A 116 12.28 11.35 -16.57
CA PRO A 116 13.40 11.53 -17.48
C PRO A 116 14.77 11.37 -16.83
N ASN A 117 14.88 11.71 -15.54
CA ASN A 117 16.12 11.54 -14.77
C ASN A 117 16.23 10.13 -14.15
N LEU A 118 15.10 9.56 -13.76
CA LEU A 118 15.05 8.24 -13.09
C LEU A 118 15.31 7.07 -14.05
N LEU A 119 15.11 7.26 -15.36
CA LEU A 119 15.38 6.26 -16.40
C LEU A 119 16.79 6.35 -17.00
N LYS A 120 17.64 7.29 -16.55
CA LYS A 120 19.02 7.37 -17.03
C LYS A 120 19.76 6.06 -16.77
N GLY A 121 20.51 5.60 -17.77
CA GLY A 121 21.39 4.45 -17.67
C GLY A 121 22.83 4.87 -17.37
N GLU A 122 23.69 3.89 -17.29
CA GLU A 122 25.12 4.06 -17.08
C GLU A 122 25.86 3.93 -18.42
N PHE A 123 26.95 4.65 -18.59
CA PHE A 123 27.81 4.60 -19.76
C PHE A 123 29.26 4.41 -19.31
N SER A 124 29.98 3.49 -19.95
CA SER A 124 31.40 3.25 -19.75
C SER A 124 32.11 3.27 -21.11
N GLU A 125 33.02 4.21 -21.26
CA GLU A 125 33.87 4.34 -22.43
C GLU A 125 35.08 3.39 -22.33
N ASN A 126 35.46 2.78 -23.46
CA ASN A 126 36.66 1.97 -23.55
C ASN A 126 36.75 0.81 -22.53
N VAL A 127 35.68 0.05 -22.36
CA VAL A 127 35.68 -1.18 -21.55
C VAL A 127 36.54 -2.28 -22.13
N GLY A 128 36.97 -2.11 -23.36
CA GLY A 128 37.96 -2.89 -24.12
C GLY A 128 38.47 -2.00 -25.26
N THR A 129 39.45 -2.43 -26.03
CA THR A 129 40.02 -1.62 -27.09
C THR A 129 38.95 -1.25 -28.15
N SER A 130 38.61 0.04 -28.24
CA SER A 130 37.57 0.61 -29.10
C SER A 130 36.16 0.02 -28.80
N VAL A 131 35.87 -0.36 -27.58
CA VAL A 131 34.60 -0.93 -27.16
C VAL A 131 34.01 -0.11 -26.04
N ASP A 132 32.79 0.36 -26.24
CA ASP A 132 31.99 1.05 -25.20
C ASP A 132 30.85 0.14 -24.72
N SER A 133 30.43 0.35 -23.48
CA SER A 133 29.27 -0.35 -22.94
C SER A 133 28.36 0.63 -22.22
N TRP A 134 27.04 0.45 -22.39
CA TRP A 134 26.07 1.24 -21.69
C TRP A 134 24.82 0.44 -21.36
N SER A 135 24.07 0.93 -20.39
CA SER A 135 22.80 0.34 -19.98
C SER A 135 21.63 1.26 -20.25
N MET A 136 20.46 0.70 -20.50
CA MET A 136 19.19 1.42 -20.57
C MET A 136 18.07 0.62 -19.94
N ARG A 137 17.06 1.32 -19.41
CA ARG A 137 15.85 0.70 -18.88
C ARG A 137 14.72 0.80 -19.89
N GLN A 138 14.02 -0.31 -20.12
CA GLN A 138 12.87 -0.40 -21.01
C GLN A 138 11.65 -0.93 -20.27
N PRO A 139 10.42 -0.50 -20.66
CA PRO A 139 9.19 -0.97 -20.05
C PRO A 139 8.99 -2.48 -20.26
N LEU A 140 8.18 -3.09 -19.41
CA LEU A 140 7.87 -4.52 -19.44
C LEU A 140 6.80 -4.87 -20.47
N GLY A 141 5.78 -4.00 -20.63
CA GLY A 141 4.58 -4.26 -21.42
C GLY A 141 3.32 -3.87 -20.66
N VAL A 142 2.29 -4.72 -20.73
CA VAL A 142 1.09 -4.60 -19.87
C VAL A 142 1.45 -5.09 -18.48
N VAL A 143 1.15 -4.29 -17.47
CA VAL A 143 1.34 -4.63 -16.06
C VAL A 143 0.03 -4.43 -15.29
N ALA A 144 -0.14 -5.12 -14.18
CA ALA A 144 -1.36 -5.05 -13.39
C ALA A 144 -1.11 -4.68 -11.93
N GLY A 145 -2.11 -4.03 -11.33
CA GLY A 145 -2.18 -3.74 -9.91
C GLY A 145 -3.47 -4.25 -9.29
N ILE A 146 -3.38 -4.82 -8.09
CA ILE A 146 -4.52 -5.28 -7.30
C ILE A 146 -4.42 -4.60 -5.95
N THR A 147 -5.41 -3.76 -5.60
CA THR A 147 -5.33 -2.87 -4.45
C THR A 147 -6.44 -3.12 -3.42
N PRO A 148 -6.15 -2.90 -2.13
CA PRO A 148 -7.08 -3.09 -1.03
C PRO A 148 -8.00 -1.88 -0.86
N PHE A 149 -8.98 -2.01 0.05
CA PHE A 149 -9.97 -0.98 0.35
C PHE A 149 -9.44 0.16 1.21
N ASN A 150 -8.43 -0.08 2.05
CA ASN A 150 -8.09 0.87 3.12
C ASN A 150 -7.46 2.19 2.64
N PHE A 151 -6.97 2.23 1.41
CA PHE A 151 -6.41 3.42 0.76
C PHE A 151 -6.75 3.44 -0.74
N PRO A 152 -8.00 3.72 -1.13
CA PRO A 152 -8.46 3.59 -2.53
C PRO A 152 -7.84 4.59 -3.50
N ALA A 153 -7.18 5.64 -3.01
CA ALA A 153 -6.37 6.56 -3.81
C ALA A 153 -4.87 6.28 -3.68
N MET A 154 -4.37 6.22 -2.43
CA MET A 154 -2.93 6.15 -2.15
C MET A 154 -2.28 4.90 -2.73
N VAL A 155 -2.83 3.72 -2.47
CA VAL A 155 -2.20 2.46 -2.90
C VAL A 155 -2.24 2.28 -4.42
N PRO A 156 -3.32 2.57 -5.15
CA PRO A 156 -3.27 2.62 -6.62
C PRO A 156 -2.19 3.58 -7.14
N MET A 157 -2.08 4.78 -6.55
CA MET A 157 -1.07 5.77 -6.93
C MET A 157 0.37 5.38 -6.56
N TRP A 158 0.60 4.39 -5.72
CA TRP A 158 1.93 3.81 -5.56
C TRP A 158 2.38 3.00 -6.77
N MET A 159 1.43 2.52 -7.58
CA MET A 159 1.66 1.55 -8.66
C MET A 159 1.61 2.22 -10.05
N PHE A 160 0.42 2.66 -10.47
CA PHE A 160 0.18 3.04 -11.85
C PHE A 160 0.96 4.28 -12.33
N PRO A 161 1.21 5.34 -11.52
CA PRO A 161 1.95 6.50 -12.02
C PRO A 161 3.36 6.15 -12.45
N LEU A 162 4.06 5.35 -11.64
CA LEU A 162 5.41 4.90 -11.98
C LEU A 162 5.43 3.94 -13.16
N ALA A 163 4.50 2.99 -13.20
CA ALA A 163 4.39 2.05 -14.32
C ALA A 163 4.18 2.79 -15.65
N ILE A 164 3.23 3.73 -15.67
CA ILE A 164 2.87 4.54 -16.85
C ILE A 164 4.03 5.46 -17.24
N ALA A 165 4.64 6.16 -16.29
CA ALA A 165 5.79 7.03 -16.54
C ALA A 165 6.99 6.25 -17.09
N CYS A 166 7.21 4.99 -16.65
CA CYS A 166 8.21 4.09 -17.21
C CYS A 166 7.90 3.64 -18.64
N GLY A 167 6.68 3.87 -19.16
CA GLY A 167 6.26 3.51 -20.52
C GLY A 167 5.45 2.22 -20.61
N ASN A 168 4.99 1.66 -19.49
CA ASN A 168 4.07 0.52 -19.48
C ASN A 168 2.62 0.98 -19.67
N THR A 169 1.75 0.05 -20.03
CA THR A 169 0.30 0.19 -19.86
C THR A 169 -0.14 -0.57 -18.62
N PHE A 170 -1.24 -0.12 -18.01
CA PHE A 170 -1.64 -0.57 -16.70
C PHE A 170 -3.10 -1.03 -16.64
N VAL A 171 -3.33 -2.18 -16.00
CA VAL A 171 -4.67 -2.68 -15.67
C VAL A 171 -4.79 -2.70 -14.14
N LEU A 172 -5.68 -1.89 -13.59
CA LEU A 172 -5.97 -1.82 -12.17
C LEU A 172 -7.21 -2.65 -11.82
N LYS A 173 -7.09 -3.52 -10.81
CA LYS A 173 -8.23 -4.11 -10.11
C LYS A 173 -8.32 -3.47 -8.71
N PRO A 174 -9.15 -2.44 -8.52
CA PRO A 174 -9.35 -1.83 -7.20
C PRO A 174 -10.19 -2.75 -6.30
N SER A 175 -10.33 -2.37 -5.03
CA SER A 175 -11.29 -3.01 -4.13
C SER A 175 -12.73 -2.81 -4.63
N GLU A 176 -13.53 -3.85 -4.54
CA GLU A 176 -14.98 -3.82 -4.82
C GLU A 176 -15.80 -3.12 -3.73
N LYS A 177 -15.15 -2.74 -2.62
CA LYS A 177 -15.82 -2.09 -1.48
C LYS A 177 -15.88 -0.57 -1.63
N ASP A 178 -14.87 0.00 -2.31
CA ASP A 178 -14.69 1.46 -2.48
C ASP A 178 -14.11 1.81 -3.86
N PRO A 179 -14.83 1.47 -4.94
CA PRO A 179 -14.34 1.60 -6.31
C PRO A 179 -14.39 3.03 -6.88
N SER A 180 -15.19 3.95 -6.31
CA SER A 180 -15.48 5.23 -6.94
C SER A 180 -14.27 6.16 -7.03
N CYS A 181 -13.43 6.20 -6.00
CA CYS A 181 -12.23 7.04 -6.03
C CYS A 181 -11.23 6.61 -7.12
N PRO A 182 -10.85 5.32 -7.28
CA PRO A 182 -10.05 4.87 -8.42
C PRO A 182 -10.66 5.18 -9.79
N MET A 183 -11.97 5.04 -9.94
CA MET A 183 -12.67 5.39 -11.20
C MET A 183 -12.51 6.88 -11.52
N ARG A 184 -12.65 7.76 -10.52
CA ARG A 184 -12.45 9.21 -10.71
C ARG A 184 -11.01 9.55 -11.05
N LEU A 185 -10.01 8.86 -10.46
CA LEU A 185 -8.61 9.00 -10.83
C LEU A 185 -8.35 8.63 -12.30
N ALA A 186 -9.06 7.63 -12.86
CA ALA A 186 -8.95 7.25 -14.26
C ALA A 186 -9.46 8.37 -15.20
N GLU A 187 -10.58 9.00 -14.85
CA GLU A 187 -11.11 10.14 -15.60
C GLU A 187 -10.12 11.33 -15.58
N LEU A 188 -9.55 11.65 -14.41
CA LEU A 188 -8.55 12.70 -14.28
C LEU A 188 -7.26 12.41 -15.08
N LEU A 189 -6.87 11.13 -15.19
CA LEU A 189 -5.75 10.72 -16.07
C LEU A 189 -6.07 10.98 -17.55
N ASN A 190 -7.30 10.67 -17.98
CA ASN A 190 -7.75 10.97 -19.33
C ASN A 190 -7.75 12.49 -19.60
N ASP A 191 -8.26 13.29 -18.65
CA ASP A 191 -8.26 14.75 -18.72
C ASP A 191 -6.82 15.33 -18.71
N ALA A 192 -5.87 14.62 -18.15
CA ALA A 192 -4.45 14.96 -18.20
C ALA A 192 -3.80 14.69 -19.58
N GLY A 193 -4.55 14.09 -20.51
CA GLY A 193 -4.09 13.76 -21.85
C GLY A 193 -3.38 12.42 -21.95
N LEU A 194 -3.64 11.49 -21.03
CA LEU A 194 -3.16 10.11 -21.16
C LEU A 194 -3.87 9.45 -22.35
N PRO A 195 -3.14 8.82 -23.31
CA PRO A 195 -3.78 8.13 -24.42
C PRO A 195 -4.70 7.00 -23.97
N GLU A 196 -5.80 6.82 -24.71
CA GLU A 196 -6.78 5.75 -24.46
C GLU A 196 -6.10 4.37 -24.40
N GLY A 197 -6.49 3.57 -23.40
CA GLY A 197 -5.97 2.21 -23.18
C GLY A 197 -4.64 2.12 -22.43
N VAL A 198 -3.95 3.23 -22.17
CA VAL A 198 -2.72 3.20 -21.35
C VAL A 198 -3.06 2.87 -19.90
N PHE A 199 -4.19 3.35 -19.39
CA PHE A 199 -4.72 3.00 -18.07
C PHE A 199 -6.15 2.43 -18.20
N ASN A 200 -6.38 1.30 -17.52
CA ASN A 200 -7.67 0.62 -17.53
C ASN A 200 -8.02 0.14 -16.12
N ILE A 201 -9.32 0.15 -15.78
CA ILE A 201 -9.82 -0.39 -14.51
C ILE A 201 -10.80 -1.51 -14.79
N ILE A 202 -10.56 -2.66 -14.17
CA ILE A 202 -11.45 -3.81 -14.13
C ILE A 202 -11.87 -4.02 -12.68
N ASN A 203 -13.11 -3.64 -12.37
CA ASN A 203 -13.70 -3.94 -11.07
C ASN A 203 -13.99 -5.44 -10.99
N GLY A 204 -13.70 -6.06 -9.85
CA GLY A 204 -13.87 -7.51 -9.75
C GLY A 204 -13.40 -8.11 -8.44
N ASP A 205 -13.60 -9.39 -8.32
CA ASP A 205 -13.28 -10.24 -7.18
C ASP A 205 -12.19 -11.27 -7.53
N LYS A 206 -12.22 -12.44 -6.88
CA LYS A 206 -11.26 -13.53 -7.08
C LYS A 206 -11.16 -13.97 -8.55
N GLU A 207 -12.28 -14.02 -9.30
CA GLU A 207 -12.26 -14.42 -10.72
C GLU A 207 -11.38 -13.48 -11.55
N SER A 208 -11.51 -12.17 -11.33
CA SER A 208 -10.68 -11.17 -12.00
C SER A 208 -9.21 -11.27 -11.58
N VAL A 209 -8.92 -11.57 -10.31
CA VAL A 209 -7.56 -11.81 -9.81
C VAL A 209 -6.94 -13.02 -10.50
N ASP A 210 -7.64 -14.14 -10.55
CA ASP A 210 -7.14 -15.36 -11.19
C ASP A 210 -6.89 -15.13 -12.69
N ALA A 211 -7.80 -14.41 -13.36
CA ALA A 211 -7.62 -14.04 -14.75
C ALA A 211 -6.38 -13.15 -14.99
N ILE A 212 -6.07 -12.20 -14.09
CA ILE A 212 -4.83 -11.41 -14.12
C ILE A 212 -3.59 -12.32 -14.01
N LEU A 213 -3.64 -13.26 -13.07
CA LEU A 213 -2.51 -14.17 -12.82
C LEU A 213 -2.25 -15.13 -13.97
N GLU A 214 -3.31 -15.57 -14.67
CA GLU A 214 -3.24 -16.51 -15.79
C GLU A 214 -2.92 -15.84 -17.14
N ASN A 215 -3.30 -14.57 -17.35
CA ASN A 215 -3.16 -13.90 -18.63
C ASN A 215 -1.68 -13.71 -19.02
N LYS A 216 -1.23 -14.32 -20.13
CA LYS A 216 0.16 -14.35 -20.59
C LYS A 216 0.73 -12.97 -21.03
N ASP A 217 -0.14 -12.03 -21.39
CA ASP A 217 0.27 -10.70 -21.84
C ASP A 217 0.57 -9.74 -20.67
N ILE A 218 0.07 -10.02 -19.47
CA ILE A 218 0.45 -9.30 -18.25
C ILE A 218 1.83 -9.76 -17.78
N LYS A 219 2.80 -8.84 -17.73
CA LYS A 219 4.21 -9.12 -17.46
C LYS A 219 4.61 -8.95 -15.99
N ALA A 220 3.88 -8.14 -15.25
CA ALA A 220 4.13 -7.91 -13.82
C ALA A 220 2.81 -7.69 -13.06
N VAL A 221 2.79 -8.11 -11.79
CA VAL A 221 1.66 -7.91 -10.89
C VAL A 221 2.17 -7.27 -9.60
N SER A 222 1.53 -6.17 -9.21
CA SER A 222 1.74 -5.49 -7.93
C SER A 222 0.50 -5.68 -7.07
N PHE A 223 0.67 -6.08 -5.83
CA PHE A 223 -0.44 -6.40 -4.92
C PHE A 223 -0.20 -5.83 -3.52
N VAL A 224 -1.25 -5.35 -2.90
CA VAL A 224 -1.32 -5.06 -1.46
C VAL A 224 -2.60 -5.67 -0.90
N GLY A 225 -2.49 -6.41 0.21
CA GLY A 225 -3.65 -6.99 0.90
C GLY A 225 -3.25 -7.96 2.01
N SER A 226 -4.15 -8.88 2.38
CA SER A 226 -3.89 -9.85 3.46
C SER A 226 -2.82 -10.88 3.08
N THR A 227 -2.06 -11.35 4.06
CA THR A 227 -0.94 -12.31 3.87
C THR A 227 -1.32 -13.58 3.12
N PRO A 228 -2.45 -14.26 3.40
CA PRO A 228 -2.81 -15.45 2.64
C PRO A 228 -3.01 -15.17 1.15
N ILE A 229 -3.61 -14.00 0.81
CA ILE A 229 -3.81 -13.58 -0.58
C ILE A 229 -2.51 -13.12 -1.22
N ALA A 230 -1.65 -12.39 -0.49
CA ALA A 230 -0.33 -12.00 -0.99
C ALA A 230 0.51 -13.23 -1.38
N LYS A 231 0.53 -14.26 -0.53
CA LYS A 231 1.19 -15.53 -0.82
C LYS A 231 0.58 -16.22 -2.05
N TYR A 232 -0.74 -16.31 -2.13
CA TYR A 232 -1.44 -16.89 -3.27
C TYR A 232 -1.08 -16.19 -4.59
N ILE A 233 -1.09 -14.85 -4.59
CA ILE A 233 -0.74 -14.04 -5.77
C ILE A 233 0.72 -14.25 -6.15
N TYR A 234 1.62 -14.23 -5.16
CA TYR A 234 3.05 -14.46 -5.41
C TYR A 234 3.30 -15.81 -6.07
N GLU A 235 2.78 -16.90 -5.50
CA GLU A 235 2.98 -18.25 -6.00
C GLU A 235 2.40 -18.43 -7.42
N ASN A 236 1.18 -17.93 -7.67
CA ASN A 236 0.53 -18.08 -8.96
C ASN A 236 1.09 -17.13 -10.03
N ALA A 237 1.50 -15.92 -9.68
CA ALA A 237 2.17 -15.01 -10.60
C ALA A 237 3.53 -15.58 -11.02
N ALA A 238 4.34 -16.06 -10.06
CA ALA A 238 5.64 -16.68 -10.34
C ALA A 238 5.52 -17.95 -11.19
N LYS A 239 4.51 -18.80 -10.91
CA LYS A 239 4.20 -19.98 -11.72
C LYS A 239 3.89 -19.63 -13.19
N ASN A 240 3.33 -18.46 -13.44
CA ASN A 240 3.00 -17.93 -14.76
C ASN A 240 4.08 -16.97 -15.30
N GLU A 241 5.32 -17.06 -14.80
CA GLU A 241 6.51 -16.31 -15.26
C GLU A 241 6.35 -14.79 -15.17
N LYS A 242 5.48 -14.29 -14.29
CA LYS A 242 5.28 -12.86 -14.07
C LYS A 242 6.23 -12.33 -13.00
N ARG A 243 6.72 -11.12 -13.20
CA ARG A 243 7.33 -10.36 -12.13
C ARG A 243 6.25 -10.03 -11.09
N VAL A 244 6.55 -10.16 -9.81
CA VAL A 244 5.57 -9.95 -8.75
C VAL A 244 6.19 -9.26 -7.54
N GLN A 245 5.45 -8.30 -6.99
CA GLN A 245 5.63 -7.75 -5.65
C GLN A 245 4.29 -7.84 -4.94
N ALA A 246 4.23 -8.57 -3.84
CA ALA A 246 2.98 -8.79 -3.11
C ALA A 246 3.18 -8.46 -1.63
N LEU A 247 2.62 -7.30 -1.22
CA LEU A 247 2.68 -6.85 0.16
C LEU A 247 1.55 -7.50 0.94
N GLY A 248 1.95 -8.19 2.02
CA GLY A 248 1.06 -8.90 2.93
C GLY A 248 0.69 -8.07 4.15
N GLY A 249 0.16 -8.77 5.16
CA GLY A 249 -0.23 -8.20 6.44
C GLY A 249 0.93 -7.80 7.33
N ALA A 250 0.59 -7.27 8.48
CA ALA A 250 1.52 -6.73 9.45
C ALA A 250 1.07 -6.98 10.89
N LYS A 251 2.01 -6.96 11.81
CA LYS A 251 1.79 -6.82 13.25
C LYS A 251 2.85 -5.86 13.78
N ASN A 252 2.59 -4.56 13.61
CA ASN A 252 3.60 -3.56 13.91
C ASN A 252 3.67 -3.28 15.41
N HIS A 253 4.89 -3.07 15.88
CA HIS A 253 5.21 -2.86 17.29
C HIS A 253 5.76 -1.45 17.49
N LEU A 254 5.30 -0.79 18.56
CA LEU A 254 5.91 0.45 19.04
C LEU A 254 6.54 0.19 20.40
N VAL A 255 7.86 0.30 20.48
CA VAL A 255 8.65 0.13 21.70
C VAL A 255 8.65 1.44 22.47
N VAL A 256 8.25 1.39 23.74
CA VAL A 256 8.24 2.53 24.67
C VAL A 256 9.33 2.30 25.71
N MET A 257 10.43 3.06 25.59
CA MET A 257 11.57 3.00 26.52
C MET A 257 11.31 3.84 27.77
N PRO A 258 11.88 3.50 28.93
CA PRO A 258 11.66 4.25 30.19
C PRO A 258 12.09 5.73 30.12
N ASP A 259 13.07 6.04 29.28
CA ASP A 259 13.64 7.38 29.09
C ASP A 259 12.87 8.25 28.07
N CYS A 260 11.84 7.71 27.42
CA CYS A 260 11.15 8.39 26.32
C CYS A 260 10.35 9.64 26.76
N ASP A 261 9.95 10.44 25.79
CA ASP A 261 8.84 11.37 25.96
C ASP A 261 7.52 10.56 25.97
N LEU A 262 7.06 10.25 27.17
CA LEU A 262 5.89 9.38 27.33
C LEU A 262 4.61 10.01 26.76
N ASP A 263 4.42 11.33 26.89
CA ASP A 263 3.27 12.00 26.28
C ASP A 263 3.31 11.95 24.76
N GLY A 264 4.48 12.15 24.19
CA GLY A 264 4.71 11.98 22.76
C GLY A 264 4.45 10.54 22.30
N ALA A 265 4.91 9.54 23.06
CA ALA A 265 4.69 8.11 22.76
C ALA A 265 3.19 7.74 22.84
N VAL A 266 2.48 8.21 23.87
CA VAL A 266 1.03 7.98 24.03
C VAL A 266 0.24 8.64 22.90
N ASN A 267 0.54 9.89 22.53
CA ASN A 267 -0.11 10.58 21.41
C ASN A 267 0.18 9.87 20.08
N GLY A 268 1.43 9.42 19.88
CA GLY A 268 1.82 8.62 18.73
C GLY A 268 1.06 7.32 18.63
N LEU A 269 0.90 6.58 19.74
CA LEU A 269 0.12 5.35 19.81
C LEU A 269 -1.37 5.60 19.51
N MET A 270 -1.96 6.66 20.03
CA MET A 270 -3.36 7.00 19.75
C MET A 270 -3.61 7.16 18.24
N GLY A 271 -2.81 8.01 17.58
CA GLY A 271 -2.95 8.20 16.13
C GLY A 271 -2.60 6.97 15.30
N ALA A 272 -1.62 6.18 15.74
CA ALA A 272 -1.13 5.02 15.00
C ALA A 272 -2.00 3.76 15.17
N ALA A 273 -2.63 3.56 16.33
CA ALA A 273 -3.46 2.40 16.60
C ALA A 273 -4.93 2.60 16.21
N TYR A 274 -5.46 3.81 16.42
CA TYR A 274 -6.89 4.08 16.25
C TYR A 274 -7.22 4.91 15.01
N GLY A 275 -6.26 5.65 14.43
CA GLY A 275 -6.47 6.36 13.17
C GLY A 275 -6.96 5.42 12.07
N SER A 276 -7.93 5.87 11.27
CA SER A 276 -8.63 5.04 10.26
C SER A 276 -9.23 3.75 10.83
N ALA A 277 -9.73 3.80 12.08
CA ALA A 277 -10.25 2.64 12.83
C ALA A 277 -9.26 1.45 12.87
N GLY A 278 -7.95 1.72 12.85
CA GLY A 278 -6.90 0.68 12.83
C GLY A 278 -6.74 -0.06 11.49
N GLU A 279 -7.46 0.34 10.44
CA GLU A 279 -7.42 -0.29 9.10
C GLU A 279 -6.25 0.21 8.26
N ARG A 280 -5.06 0.27 8.84
CA ARG A 280 -3.81 0.65 8.17
C ARG A 280 -2.80 -0.48 8.23
N CYS A 281 -2.13 -0.77 7.12
CA CYS A 281 -1.00 -1.71 7.09
C CYS A 281 0.17 -1.29 8.00
N MET A 282 0.26 0.00 8.32
CA MET A 282 1.27 0.57 9.21
C MET A 282 0.73 0.95 10.60
N ALA A 283 -0.53 0.55 10.93
CA ALA A 283 -1.06 0.74 12.28
C ALA A 283 -0.18 0.06 13.33
N GLN A 284 0.10 0.76 14.42
CA GLN A 284 0.81 0.18 15.56
C GLN A 284 -0.20 -0.57 16.43
N SER A 285 -0.30 -1.87 16.24
CA SER A 285 -1.28 -2.73 16.92
C SER A 285 -0.75 -3.34 18.22
N VAL A 286 0.56 -3.16 18.48
CA VAL A 286 1.25 -3.64 19.69
C VAL A 286 2.11 -2.52 20.27
N ALA A 287 1.91 -2.23 21.56
CA ALA A 287 2.81 -1.40 22.35
C ALA A 287 3.68 -2.31 23.25
N LEU A 288 5.01 -2.18 23.15
CA LEU A 288 5.97 -2.89 24.01
C LEU A 288 6.49 -1.93 25.07
N ALA A 289 6.01 -2.09 26.30
CA ALA A 289 6.50 -1.35 27.46
C ALA A 289 7.76 -2.00 28.01
N VAL A 290 8.90 -1.30 28.00
CA VAL A 290 10.18 -1.80 28.49
C VAL A 290 10.40 -1.37 29.93
N GLY A 291 10.85 -2.31 30.78
CA GLY A 291 11.10 -2.06 32.21
C GLY A 291 9.81 -1.76 32.97
N ASP A 292 9.80 -0.71 33.73
CA ASP A 292 8.73 -0.31 34.68
C ASP A 292 7.73 0.71 34.12
N ILE A 293 7.91 1.15 32.86
CA ILE A 293 7.06 2.18 32.24
C ILE A 293 5.60 1.74 32.00
N GLY A 294 5.33 0.42 32.07
CA GLY A 294 4.07 -0.20 31.64
C GLY A 294 2.84 0.35 32.35
N ASP A 295 2.87 0.55 33.67
CA ASP A 295 1.70 1.01 34.44
C ASP A 295 1.33 2.47 34.07
N GLU A 296 2.33 3.32 33.95
CA GLU A 296 2.12 4.72 33.59
C GLU A 296 1.62 4.85 32.13
N LEU A 297 2.23 4.08 31.19
CA LEU A 297 1.80 4.03 29.80
C LEU A 297 0.33 3.61 29.71
N VAL A 298 -0.05 2.52 30.33
CA VAL A 298 -1.41 1.98 30.31
C VAL A 298 -2.41 2.93 30.95
N SER A 299 -2.06 3.57 32.06
CA SER A 299 -2.90 4.56 32.73
C SER A 299 -3.23 5.76 31.83
N ARG A 300 -2.22 6.28 31.09
CA ARG A 300 -2.44 7.41 30.16
C ARG A 300 -3.19 6.98 28.91
N LEU A 301 -2.88 5.81 28.35
CA LEU A 301 -3.59 5.26 27.19
C LEU A 301 -5.06 5.03 27.48
N SER A 302 -5.42 4.39 28.61
CA SER A 302 -6.81 4.10 28.96
C SER A 302 -7.67 5.36 28.94
N LYS A 303 -7.20 6.43 29.60
CA LYS A 303 -7.91 7.72 29.63
C LYS A 303 -8.14 8.31 28.24
N LYS A 304 -7.15 8.21 27.35
CA LYS A 304 -7.28 8.74 25.99
C LYS A 304 -8.17 7.87 25.10
N VAL A 305 -8.10 6.55 25.24
CA VAL A 305 -8.94 5.62 24.48
C VAL A 305 -10.41 5.75 24.88
N GLU A 306 -10.69 5.90 26.19
CA GLU A 306 -12.04 6.17 26.68
C GLU A 306 -12.61 7.52 26.17
N ALA A 307 -11.74 8.52 26.00
CA ALA A 307 -12.11 9.85 25.52
C ALA A 307 -12.16 9.98 23.99
N LEU A 308 -11.82 8.91 23.24
CA LEU A 308 -11.74 8.93 21.78
C LEU A 308 -13.09 9.23 21.14
N LYS A 309 -13.15 10.28 20.33
CA LYS A 309 -14.37 10.73 19.65
C LYS A 309 -14.58 9.92 18.37
N VAL A 310 -15.49 8.97 18.45
CA VAL A 310 -15.90 8.14 17.31
C VAL A 310 -17.15 8.71 16.67
N GLY A 311 -17.15 8.85 15.34
CA GLY A 311 -18.29 9.42 14.62
C GLY A 311 -18.11 9.39 13.10
N PRO A 312 -19.08 9.95 12.35
CA PRO A 312 -19.02 9.98 10.89
C PRO A 312 -17.83 10.79 10.40
N GLY A 313 -17.18 10.31 9.33
CA GLY A 313 -15.92 10.86 8.82
C GLY A 313 -16.01 12.32 8.34
N MET A 314 -17.18 12.78 7.97
CA MET A 314 -17.42 14.19 7.58
C MET A 314 -17.62 15.13 8.76
N ASP A 315 -17.83 14.62 9.98
CA ASP A 315 -17.90 15.43 11.19
C ASP A 315 -16.48 15.80 11.66
N LYS A 316 -16.19 17.10 11.68
CA LYS A 316 -14.87 17.62 12.09
C LYS A 316 -14.49 17.32 13.54
N SER A 317 -15.46 16.96 14.38
CA SER A 317 -15.20 16.57 15.78
C SER A 317 -14.77 15.10 15.90
N SER A 318 -14.97 14.28 14.87
CA SER A 318 -14.62 12.87 14.88
C SER A 318 -13.11 12.68 14.74
N GLU A 319 -12.54 11.83 15.60
CA GLU A 319 -11.13 11.42 15.57
C GLU A 319 -10.99 10.04 14.91
N MET A 320 -12.04 9.20 14.96
CA MET A 320 -12.09 7.87 14.37
C MET A 320 -13.44 7.63 13.70
N GLY A 321 -13.44 7.11 12.48
CA GLY A 321 -14.62 6.70 11.74
C GLY A 321 -15.03 5.25 11.99
N PRO A 322 -16.04 4.73 11.24
CA PRO A 322 -16.43 3.31 11.28
C PRO A 322 -15.41 2.41 10.59
N LEU A 323 -15.58 1.09 10.74
CA LEU A 323 -14.95 0.07 9.91
C LEU A 323 -15.64 -0.03 8.55
N VAL A 324 -14.92 -0.50 7.53
CA VAL A 324 -15.39 -0.49 6.13
C VAL A 324 -16.62 -1.37 5.86
N THR A 325 -16.79 -2.50 6.56
CA THR A 325 -17.91 -3.42 6.37
C THR A 325 -18.43 -3.98 7.70
N LYS A 326 -19.69 -4.41 7.69
CA LYS A 326 -20.31 -5.10 8.82
C LYS A 326 -19.59 -6.40 9.17
N ASP A 327 -19.20 -7.18 8.16
CA ASP A 327 -18.50 -8.45 8.38
C ASP A 327 -17.15 -8.22 9.05
N HIS A 328 -16.46 -7.13 8.69
CA HIS A 328 -15.21 -6.77 9.34
C HIS A 328 -15.42 -6.29 10.78
N LEU A 329 -16.49 -5.54 11.05
CA LEU A 329 -16.90 -5.15 12.39
C LEU A 329 -17.08 -6.39 13.29
N GLU A 330 -17.83 -7.39 12.82
CA GLU A 330 -18.08 -8.62 13.60
C GLU A 330 -16.77 -9.42 13.79
N LYS A 331 -15.90 -9.45 12.79
CA LYS A 331 -14.57 -10.06 12.91
C LYS A 331 -13.73 -9.38 14.01
N VAL A 332 -13.70 -8.05 14.04
CA VAL A 332 -12.93 -7.28 15.04
C VAL A 332 -13.51 -7.51 16.44
N LYS A 333 -14.84 -7.49 16.61
CA LYS A 333 -15.48 -7.84 17.88
C LYS A 333 -15.11 -9.24 18.35
N GLY A 334 -15.09 -10.22 17.44
CA GLY A 334 -14.65 -11.58 17.72
C GLY A 334 -13.20 -11.67 18.21
N TYR A 335 -12.30 -10.83 17.71
CA TYR A 335 -10.94 -10.75 18.25
C TYR A 335 -10.87 -10.16 19.66
N VAL A 336 -11.75 -9.19 19.97
CA VAL A 336 -11.84 -8.66 21.34
C VAL A 336 -12.34 -9.74 22.30
N ASP A 337 -13.37 -10.52 21.92
CA ASP A 337 -13.85 -11.66 22.69
C ASP A 337 -12.73 -12.69 22.90
N LEU A 338 -11.99 -13.00 21.84
CA LEU A 338 -10.87 -13.96 21.86
C LEU A 338 -9.77 -13.49 22.84
N GLY A 339 -9.41 -12.22 22.82
CA GLY A 339 -8.39 -11.67 23.74
C GLY A 339 -8.76 -11.87 25.21
N VAL A 340 -10.04 -11.65 25.55
CA VAL A 340 -10.55 -11.92 26.90
C VAL A 340 -10.48 -13.40 27.22
N GLN A 341 -10.88 -14.27 26.28
CA GLN A 341 -10.83 -15.73 26.48
C GLN A 341 -9.40 -16.26 26.64
N GLU A 342 -8.42 -15.65 25.96
CA GLU A 342 -7.00 -15.99 26.06
C GLU A 342 -6.36 -15.46 27.37
N GLY A 343 -7.08 -14.70 28.18
CA GLY A 343 -6.64 -14.19 29.48
C GLY A 343 -5.95 -12.83 29.43
N ALA A 344 -6.01 -12.11 28.32
CA ALA A 344 -5.56 -10.72 28.26
C ALA A 344 -6.52 -9.83 29.07
N LYS A 345 -6.00 -8.79 29.71
CA LYS A 345 -6.78 -7.86 30.49
C LYS A 345 -7.36 -6.76 29.59
N LEU A 346 -8.65 -6.84 29.29
CA LEU A 346 -9.37 -5.78 28.57
C LEU A 346 -9.56 -4.59 29.49
N LEU A 347 -8.93 -3.47 29.18
CA LEU A 347 -8.99 -2.24 29.98
C LEU A 347 -10.04 -1.27 29.45
N VAL A 348 -10.14 -1.14 28.13
CA VAL A 348 -11.19 -0.33 27.49
C VAL A 348 -11.89 -1.21 26.46
N ASP A 349 -13.21 -1.28 26.57
CA ASP A 349 -14.07 -2.09 25.70
C ASP A 349 -14.95 -1.21 24.82
N GLY A 350 -14.57 -1.12 23.54
CA GLY A 350 -15.30 -0.32 22.56
C GLY A 350 -16.47 -1.03 21.86
N ARG A 351 -16.76 -2.32 22.17
CA ARG A 351 -17.76 -3.13 21.44
C ARG A 351 -19.20 -2.62 21.59
N ASN A 352 -19.50 -1.94 22.69
CA ASN A 352 -20.85 -1.47 23.01
C ASN A 352 -21.10 -0.01 22.62
N LEU A 353 -20.25 0.55 21.76
CA LEU A 353 -20.46 1.90 21.26
C LEU A 353 -21.79 1.99 20.49
N ASN A 354 -22.64 2.92 20.90
CA ASN A 354 -23.90 3.24 20.20
C ASN A 354 -23.91 4.75 19.88
N LEU A 355 -24.00 5.08 18.60
CA LEU A 355 -24.05 6.46 18.11
C LEU A 355 -25.47 6.79 17.69
N GLN A 356 -26.10 7.74 18.39
CA GLN A 356 -27.45 8.20 18.09
C GLN A 356 -27.52 8.75 16.66
N GLY A 357 -28.46 8.22 15.87
CA GLY A 357 -28.66 8.58 14.46
C GLY A 357 -27.77 7.82 13.48
N TYR A 358 -26.86 6.95 13.97
CA TYR A 358 -25.95 6.13 13.17
C TYR A 358 -25.91 4.67 13.62
N GLU A 359 -27.01 4.18 14.19
CA GLU A 359 -27.11 2.85 14.80
C GLU A 359 -26.86 1.69 13.82
N LYS A 360 -27.06 1.94 12.52
CA LYS A 360 -26.79 0.96 11.44
C LYS A 360 -25.35 1.02 10.92
N GLY A 361 -24.59 2.08 11.25
CA GLY A 361 -23.20 2.25 10.85
C GLY A 361 -22.29 1.20 11.47
N PHE A 362 -21.14 0.98 10.86
CA PHE A 362 -20.23 -0.10 11.25
C PHE A 362 -19.21 0.34 12.31
N TYR A 363 -19.71 0.97 13.38
CA TYR A 363 -18.88 1.59 14.43
C TYR A 363 -18.48 0.60 15.52
N ILE A 364 -17.28 0.81 16.01
CA ILE A 364 -16.72 0.22 17.25
C ILE A 364 -15.83 1.28 17.90
N GLY A 365 -15.84 1.36 19.21
CA GLY A 365 -14.91 2.21 19.95
C GLY A 365 -13.49 1.65 20.00
N GLY A 366 -12.54 2.43 20.51
CA GLY A 366 -11.20 1.93 20.78
C GLY A 366 -11.20 0.83 21.82
N CYS A 367 -10.45 -0.26 21.56
CA CYS A 367 -10.23 -1.34 22.52
C CYS A 367 -8.76 -1.36 22.96
N LEU A 368 -8.53 -1.54 24.25
CA LEU A 368 -7.19 -1.60 24.84
C LEU A 368 -7.04 -2.82 25.71
N PHE A 369 -6.05 -3.64 25.38
CA PHE A 369 -5.64 -4.80 26.18
C PHE A 369 -4.29 -4.57 26.85
N ASP A 370 -4.17 -5.04 28.09
CA ASP A 370 -2.90 -5.16 28.82
C ASP A 370 -2.60 -6.63 29.15
N HIS A 371 -1.37 -6.91 29.56
CA HIS A 371 -0.88 -8.26 29.87
C HIS A 371 -1.05 -9.25 28.71
N VAL A 372 -1.00 -8.76 27.48
CA VAL A 372 -0.94 -9.62 26.30
C VAL A 372 0.43 -10.30 26.23
N ASN A 373 0.46 -11.55 25.82
CA ASN A 373 1.71 -12.29 25.64
C ASN A 373 1.86 -12.84 24.20
N LYS A 374 3.07 -13.29 23.87
CA LYS A 374 3.44 -13.74 22.52
C LYS A 374 2.67 -14.98 22.02
N ASP A 375 2.03 -15.74 22.92
CA ASP A 375 1.34 -16.99 22.55
C ASP A 375 -0.13 -16.76 22.19
N MET A 376 -0.70 -15.62 22.56
CA MET A 376 -2.06 -15.22 22.26
C MET A 376 -2.26 -14.93 20.76
N ARG A 377 -3.41 -15.31 20.21
CA ARG A 377 -3.77 -15.05 18.81
C ARG A 377 -3.95 -13.56 18.53
N ILE A 378 -4.47 -12.80 19.51
CA ILE A 378 -4.59 -11.34 19.38
C ILE A 378 -3.23 -10.65 19.22
N TYR A 379 -2.11 -11.28 19.64
CA TYR A 379 -0.75 -10.83 19.36
C TYR A 379 -0.25 -11.33 18.00
N LYS A 380 -0.47 -12.61 17.68
CA LYS A 380 0.08 -13.25 16.47
C LYS A 380 -0.59 -12.79 15.19
N GLU A 381 -1.92 -12.60 15.22
CA GLU A 381 -2.73 -12.37 14.04
C GLU A 381 -3.00 -10.88 13.80
N GLU A 382 -3.09 -10.49 12.55
CA GLU A 382 -3.49 -9.14 12.15
C GLU A 382 -5.00 -8.96 12.34
N ILE A 383 -5.39 -8.09 13.27
CA ILE A 383 -6.80 -7.78 13.58
C ILE A 383 -7.38 -6.82 12.54
N PHE A 384 -6.61 -5.80 12.17
CA PHE A 384 -6.97 -4.74 11.22
C PHE A 384 -8.18 -3.92 11.70
N GLY A 385 -8.18 -3.57 12.99
CA GLY A 385 -9.24 -2.84 13.68
C GLY A 385 -8.67 -2.03 14.86
N PRO A 386 -9.49 -1.21 15.55
CA PRO A 386 -9.04 -0.29 16.59
C PRO A 386 -8.79 -1.03 17.93
N VAL A 387 -7.87 -1.98 17.90
CA VAL A 387 -7.50 -2.83 19.04
C VAL A 387 -6.00 -2.74 19.27
N LEU A 388 -5.61 -2.13 20.39
CA LEU A 388 -4.23 -2.00 20.82
C LEU A 388 -3.91 -3.03 21.91
N SER A 389 -2.84 -3.79 21.73
CA SER A 389 -2.33 -4.79 22.68
C SER A 389 -1.07 -4.27 23.36
N VAL A 390 -1.04 -4.23 24.69
CA VAL A 390 0.15 -3.86 25.45
C VAL A 390 0.83 -5.13 25.96
N LEU A 391 2.11 -5.29 25.61
CA LEU A 391 3.00 -6.31 26.14
C LEU A 391 4.08 -5.64 26.99
N ARG A 392 4.52 -6.33 28.05
CA ARG A 392 5.53 -5.86 28.98
C ARG A 392 6.78 -6.72 28.85
N VAL A 393 7.92 -6.09 28.64
CA VAL A 393 9.22 -6.77 28.55
C VAL A 393 10.21 -6.14 29.51
N LYS A 394 11.19 -6.92 29.98
CA LYS A 394 12.12 -6.46 31.01
C LYS A 394 13.21 -5.55 30.45
N THR A 395 13.73 -5.89 29.28
CA THR A 395 14.90 -5.24 28.70
C THR A 395 14.64 -4.81 27.25
N PHE A 396 15.49 -3.93 26.74
CA PHE A 396 15.55 -3.57 25.34
C PHE A 396 15.80 -4.78 24.43
N GLU A 397 16.70 -5.70 24.87
CA GLU A 397 17.03 -6.91 24.13
C GLU A 397 15.83 -7.84 24.02
N ASP A 398 15.02 -7.95 25.08
CA ASP A 398 13.77 -8.74 25.05
C ASP A 398 12.79 -8.15 24.01
N ALA A 399 12.67 -6.82 23.92
CA ALA A 399 11.84 -6.16 22.93
C ALA A 399 12.32 -6.46 21.51
N VAL A 400 13.62 -6.31 21.24
CA VAL A 400 14.22 -6.60 19.93
C VAL A 400 14.02 -8.07 19.56
N LYS A 401 14.24 -8.99 20.52
CA LYS A 401 14.03 -10.43 20.28
C LYS A 401 12.59 -10.73 19.94
N LEU A 402 11.63 -10.21 20.70
CA LEU A 402 10.20 -10.45 20.50
C LEU A 402 9.75 -10.03 19.09
N ILE A 403 10.19 -8.86 18.64
CA ILE A 403 9.88 -8.33 17.30
C ILE A 403 10.56 -9.19 16.22
N ASN A 404 11.82 -9.56 16.43
CA ASN A 404 12.58 -10.34 15.44
C ASN A 404 12.03 -11.76 15.30
N ASP A 405 11.49 -12.34 16.37
CA ASP A 405 10.86 -13.67 16.35
C ASP A 405 9.47 -13.68 15.70
N HIS A 406 8.83 -12.50 15.51
CA HIS A 406 7.51 -12.40 14.89
C HIS A 406 7.56 -12.70 13.38
N GLU A 407 6.51 -13.34 12.86
CA GLU A 407 6.43 -13.73 11.43
C GLU A 407 6.31 -12.53 10.47
N TYR A 408 5.83 -11.38 10.93
CA TYR A 408 5.71 -10.15 10.16
C TYR A 408 6.89 -9.20 10.40
N GLY A 409 7.21 -8.40 9.37
CA GLY A 409 8.29 -7.43 9.44
C GLY A 409 8.00 -6.20 8.56
N ASN A 410 6.80 -5.61 8.65
CA ASN A 410 6.41 -4.46 7.83
C ASN A 410 6.96 -3.16 8.42
N GLY A 411 6.51 -2.75 9.60
CA GLY A 411 6.93 -1.53 10.26
C GLY A 411 7.13 -1.71 11.77
N VAL A 412 7.98 -0.88 12.35
CA VAL A 412 8.25 -0.85 13.78
C VAL A 412 8.67 0.54 14.19
N SER A 413 8.40 0.93 15.43
CA SER A 413 8.84 2.20 15.98
C SER A 413 9.43 2.02 17.37
N ILE A 414 10.33 2.93 17.75
CA ILE A 414 10.86 3.06 19.11
C ILE A 414 10.75 4.52 19.56
N TYR A 415 10.32 4.72 20.80
CA TYR A 415 10.37 6.01 21.48
C TYR A 415 11.41 5.96 22.59
N THR A 416 12.44 6.78 22.45
CA THR A 416 13.56 6.89 23.37
C THR A 416 14.24 8.25 23.22
N ARG A 417 14.91 8.75 24.25
CA ARG A 417 15.83 9.90 24.20
C ARG A 417 17.29 9.48 24.07
N ASP A 418 17.56 8.17 24.17
CA ASP A 418 18.89 7.62 24.02
C ASP A 418 19.20 7.36 22.53
N GLY A 419 20.18 8.12 22.00
CA GLY A 419 20.62 7.99 20.60
C GLY A 419 21.27 6.63 20.31
N ASP A 420 21.96 6.02 21.27
CA ASP A 420 22.58 4.71 21.10
C ASP A 420 21.51 3.61 21.02
N ALA A 421 20.50 3.66 21.90
CA ALA A 421 19.35 2.75 21.84
C ALA A 421 18.64 2.87 20.49
N GLY A 422 18.35 4.09 20.00
CA GLY A 422 17.71 4.32 18.72
C GLY A 422 18.51 3.76 17.53
N ARG A 423 19.83 4.02 17.48
CA ARG A 423 20.73 3.51 16.45
C ARG A 423 20.86 2.00 16.49
N THR A 424 21.05 1.44 17.70
CA THR A 424 21.17 -0.01 17.90
C THR A 424 19.89 -0.73 17.49
N PHE A 425 18.73 -0.16 17.82
CA PHE A 425 17.43 -0.67 17.38
C PHE A 425 17.36 -0.74 15.85
N ALA A 426 17.62 0.37 15.16
CA ALA A 426 17.57 0.42 13.70
C ALA A 426 18.46 -0.63 13.02
N ASN A 427 19.62 -0.94 13.62
CA ASN A 427 20.58 -1.91 13.08
C ASN A 427 20.23 -3.37 13.37
N LYS A 428 19.62 -3.65 14.54
CA LYS A 428 19.35 -5.03 14.98
C LYS A 428 17.97 -5.56 14.58
N ILE A 429 17.03 -4.65 14.30
CA ILE A 429 15.65 -5.05 14.04
C ILE A 429 15.47 -5.62 12.62
N GLN A 430 14.76 -6.74 12.50
CA GLN A 430 14.51 -7.44 11.23
C GLN A 430 13.12 -7.05 10.67
N VAL A 431 12.97 -5.77 10.35
CA VAL A 431 11.73 -5.15 9.85
C VAL A 431 12.07 -4.19 8.73
N GLY A 432 11.21 -4.08 7.73
CA GLY A 432 11.49 -3.30 6.53
C GLY A 432 11.49 -1.78 6.73
N MET A 433 10.67 -1.25 7.65
CA MET A 433 10.56 0.18 7.90
C MET A 433 10.65 0.47 9.41
N VAL A 434 11.54 1.36 9.80
CA VAL A 434 11.87 1.64 11.21
C VAL A 434 11.69 3.13 11.50
N GLY A 435 10.92 3.44 12.54
CA GLY A 435 10.74 4.80 13.07
C GLY A 435 11.49 4.99 14.39
N ILE A 436 12.21 6.11 14.53
CA ILE A 436 12.77 6.55 15.81
C ILE A 436 12.05 7.83 16.19
N ASN A 437 11.24 7.78 17.25
CA ASN A 437 10.32 8.84 17.67
C ASN A 437 9.32 9.27 16.59
N VAL A 438 9.02 8.36 15.64
CA VAL A 438 8.01 8.51 14.60
C VAL A 438 7.06 7.31 14.67
N PRO A 439 5.77 7.50 14.95
CA PRO A 439 4.86 6.38 15.23
C PRO A 439 4.51 5.53 14.01
N ILE A 440 4.48 6.14 12.82
CA ILE A 440 4.16 5.46 11.55
C ILE A 440 5.26 5.79 10.54
N PRO A 441 6.31 4.95 10.40
CA PRO A 441 7.47 5.24 9.57
C PRO A 441 7.22 4.96 8.07
N VAL A 442 6.16 5.52 7.49
CA VAL A 442 5.91 5.43 6.04
C VAL A 442 6.92 6.31 5.32
N PRO A 443 7.75 5.76 4.41
CA PRO A 443 8.77 6.53 3.73
C PRO A 443 8.16 7.54 2.75
N MET A 444 8.91 8.61 2.45
CA MET A 444 8.60 9.55 1.39
C MET A 444 8.69 8.86 0.02
N ALA A 445 8.02 9.39 -1.00
CA ALA A 445 7.87 8.77 -2.31
C ALA A 445 9.18 8.39 -3.02
N PHE A 446 10.28 9.07 -2.73
CA PHE A 446 11.62 8.79 -3.29
C PHE A 446 12.41 7.72 -2.53
N HIS A 447 11.92 7.24 -1.38
CA HIS A 447 12.33 6.00 -0.72
C HIS A 447 11.27 4.92 -0.97
N SER A 448 11.67 3.64 -0.90
CA SER A 448 10.74 2.56 -1.19
C SER A 448 9.99 2.10 0.05
N PHE A 449 8.68 1.90 -0.09
CA PHE A 449 7.85 1.22 0.91
C PHE A 449 8.01 -0.29 0.73
N GLY A 450 8.42 -0.99 1.77
CA GLY A 450 8.61 -2.44 1.69
C GLY A 450 8.56 -3.08 3.06
N GLY A 451 8.40 -4.40 3.08
CA GLY A 451 8.39 -5.23 4.26
C GLY A 451 9.46 -6.31 4.19
N TRP A 452 9.72 -6.94 5.32
CA TRP A 452 10.52 -8.16 5.43
C TRP A 452 9.62 -9.33 5.83
N LYS A 453 10.17 -10.53 5.83
CA LYS A 453 9.49 -11.76 6.26
C LYS A 453 8.16 -11.95 5.48
N ARG A 454 7.07 -12.31 6.17
CA ARG A 454 5.76 -12.53 5.53
C ARG A 454 4.96 -11.25 5.20
N SER A 455 5.53 -10.08 5.48
CA SER A 455 4.92 -8.81 5.06
C SER A 455 5.24 -8.43 3.62
N LEU A 456 6.19 -9.11 2.95
CA LEU A 456 6.50 -8.93 1.54
C LEU A 456 6.89 -10.27 0.91
N PHE A 457 6.24 -10.60 -0.20
CA PHE A 457 6.60 -11.70 -1.09
C PHE A 457 7.13 -11.11 -2.41
N GLY A 458 8.33 -11.52 -2.81
CA GLY A 458 9.17 -10.85 -3.81
C GLY A 458 10.15 -9.87 -3.16
N ASP A 459 11.14 -9.39 -3.92
CA ASP A 459 12.26 -8.61 -3.37
C ASP A 459 12.15 -7.10 -3.64
N SER A 460 11.09 -6.65 -4.35
CA SER A 460 10.94 -5.25 -4.73
C SER A 460 9.92 -4.53 -3.86
N GLY A 461 10.31 -3.42 -3.24
CA GLY A 461 9.40 -2.51 -2.54
C GLY A 461 8.57 -1.65 -3.51
N MET A 462 7.54 -0.99 -2.97
CA MET A 462 6.70 -0.05 -3.71
C MET A 462 7.42 1.29 -3.86
N HIS A 463 7.12 2.00 -4.94
CA HIS A 463 7.62 3.33 -5.31
C HIS A 463 9.14 3.54 -5.12
N GLY A 464 9.63 4.78 -5.15
CA GLY A 464 11.05 5.06 -5.15
C GLY A 464 11.79 4.39 -6.32
N MET A 465 13.09 4.21 -6.19
CA MET A 465 13.90 3.55 -7.24
C MET A 465 13.58 2.06 -7.39
N GLU A 466 13.12 1.38 -6.33
CA GLU A 466 12.67 0.00 -6.44
C GLU A 466 11.43 -0.13 -7.33
N GLY A 467 10.49 0.83 -7.26
CA GLY A 467 9.36 0.90 -8.18
C GLY A 467 9.79 1.08 -9.64
N ILE A 468 10.79 1.93 -9.92
CA ILE A 468 11.35 2.08 -11.27
C ILE A 468 11.98 0.77 -11.76
N LYS A 469 12.76 0.09 -10.91
CA LYS A 469 13.35 -1.21 -11.23
C LYS A 469 12.27 -2.28 -11.47
N PHE A 470 11.23 -2.27 -10.64
CA PHE A 470 10.12 -3.23 -10.76
C PHE A 470 9.40 -3.11 -12.11
N TYR A 471 9.14 -1.91 -12.61
CA TYR A 471 8.41 -1.68 -13.86
C TYR A 471 9.30 -1.61 -15.10
N THR A 472 10.60 -1.88 -15.01
CA THR A 472 11.52 -1.83 -16.15
C THR A 472 12.44 -3.02 -16.21
N LYS A 473 12.95 -3.33 -17.41
CA LYS A 473 14.07 -4.26 -17.65
C LYS A 473 15.32 -3.48 -18.00
N LEU A 474 16.43 -3.88 -17.42
CA LEU A 474 17.76 -3.38 -17.81
C LEU A 474 18.21 -4.10 -19.08
N LYS A 475 18.69 -3.32 -20.05
CA LYS A 475 19.36 -3.82 -21.25
C LYS A 475 20.77 -3.26 -21.27
N THR A 476 21.76 -4.10 -21.41
CA THR A 476 23.16 -3.72 -21.60
C THR A 476 23.53 -3.85 -23.05
N ILE A 477 24.15 -2.81 -23.63
CA ILE A 477 24.61 -2.75 -25.00
C ILE A 477 26.13 -2.62 -24.95
N THR A 478 26.82 -3.44 -25.77
CA THR A 478 28.26 -3.36 -25.99
C THR A 478 28.49 -3.09 -27.46
N SER A 479 29.22 -2.06 -27.78
CA SER A 479 29.46 -1.64 -29.16
C SER A 479 30.93 -1.45 -29.39
N ARG A 480 31.40 -1.99 -30.53
CA ARG A 480 32.71 -1.68 -31.08
C ARG A 480 32.53 -0.68 -32.24
N TRP A 481 33.20 0.45 -32.12
CA TRP A 481 33.13 1.50 -33.13
C TRP A 481 34.16 1.19 -34.25
N PRO A 482 33.76 1.14 -35.53
CA PRO A 482 34.69 0.91 -36.63
C PRO A 482 35.72 2.04 -36.72
N SER A 483 36.99 1.70 -36.78
CA SER A 483 38.08 2.64 -37.02
C SER A 483 38.69 2.44 -38.42
N GLY A 484 37.87 2.54 -39.47
CA GLY A 484 38.24 2.18 -40.83
C GLY A 484 37.96 0.71 -41.14
N ILE A 485 38.37 0.26 -42.34
CA ILE A 485 38.16 -1.12 -42.79
C ILE A 485 39.20 -2.02 -42.09
N ARG A 486 38.74 -2.89 -41.17
CA ARG A 486 39.57 -3.96 -40.59
C ARG A 486 39.36 -5.22 -41.42
N SER A 487 40.46 -5.80 -41.92
CA SER A 487 40.44 -6.91 -42.87
C SER A 487 40.42 -8.29 -42.22
N ASN A 488 40.59 -8.41 -40.90
CA ASN A 488 40.75 -9.71 -40.21
C ASN A 488 39.60 -10.02 -39.26
N ALA A 489 39.16 -11.27 -39.23
CA ALA A 489 38.22 -11.77 -38.23
C ALA A 489 38.88 -11.83 -36.86
N GLU A 490 38.17 -11.36 -35.82
CA GLU A 490 38.59 -11.45 -34.42
C GLU A 490 37.82 -12.61 -33.74
N PHE A 491 38.56 -13.65 -33.35
CA PHE A 491 38.01 -14.83 -32.67
C PHE A 491 38.12 -14.75 -31.14
N ILE A 492 38.63 -13.66 -30.60
CA ILE A 492 38.86 -13.47 -29.16
C ILE A 492 37.93 -12.38 -28.66
N MET A 493 37.30 -12.61 -27.50
CA MET A 493 36.48 -11.57 -26.86
C MET A 493 37.31 -10.32 -26.53
N PRO A 494 36.74 -9.10 -26.71
CA PRO A 494 37.45 -7.88 -26.36
C PRO A 494 37.84 -7.89 -24.87
N THR A 495 39.12 -7.69 -24.60
CA THR A 495 39.66 -7.58 -23.23
C THR A 495 40.51 -6.33 -23.13
N MET A 496 40.74 -5.87 -21.91
CA MET A 496 41.78 -4.88 -21.64
C MET A 496 43.12 -5.54 -21.84
N LYS A 497 43.93 -5.01 -22.74
CA LYS A 497 45.36 -5.34 -22.91
C LYS A 497 46.20 -4.20 -22.39
#